data_671d9e289de6f97085eb0afd7882576d
#
_entry.id   671d9e289de6f97085eb0afd7882576d
#
_cell.length_a   1.000
_cell.length_b   1.000
_cell.length_c   1.000
_cell.angle_alpha   90.00
_cell.angle_beta   90.00
_cell.angle_gamma   90.00
#
_symmetry.space_group_name_H-M   'P 1'
#
loop_
_entity.id
_entity.type
_entity.pdbx_description
1 polymer ?
#
loop_
_entity_poly.entity_id
_entity_poly.type
_entity_poly.pdbx_seq_one_letter_code
_entity_poly.pdbx_strand_id
1 'polypeptide(L)'
;IPITVLRHGNGPTVLLSSGIHGDEYEGQLAMTKFLAETSTEQVQGTIIVMPAVNAPAVKSGIRLSTLDHQNLNRSFPGNPDGSPTEMLAHYIEYILLPRCDFIIDLHSGGSSLLHSPCTLMRLTPDLGRRDVLVDAVRAFGAPLCLVKAGQPNEEGLLDRGIAGAAERCGKPLISSELGGGGTVSTRGLAIAERGIRRTLAHLGVLTEYNDTDDSQPVRLVELGGDDYFVFASADGVYEPLKELGDVVAKGEPAARIWLPEAPTKAPVIERFRHDGLVICQRSTGRTSHGDCLYHLATDINI
;
A
#
# COMPACT_ATOMS: atom_id res chain seq x y z
N ILE A 1 -17.76 0.01 -11.64
CA ILE A 1 -16.61 0.63 -10.94
C ILE A 1 -16.91 2.11 -10.86
N PRO A 2 -16.88 2.76 -9.66
CA PRO A 2 -17.01 4.21 -9.54
C PRO A 2 -15.72 4.90 -10.04
N ILE A 3 -15.87 5.74 -11.06
CA ILE A 3 -14.78 6.54 -11.64
C ILE A 3 -15.25 7.98 -11.74
N THR A 4 -14.48 8.91 -11.19
CA THR A 4 -14.69 10.34 -11.35
C THR A 4 -13.51 10.95 -12.10
N VAL A 5 -13.76 11.83 -13.05
CA VAL A 5 -12.71 12.53 -13.80
C VAL A 5 -12.87 14.03 -13.59
N LEU A 6 -11.85 14.64 -13.01
CA LEU A 6 -11.70 16.09 -12.93
C LEU A 6 -10.73 16.51 -14.05
N ARG A 7 -11.17 17.38 -14.96
CA ARG A 7 -10.36 17.81 -16.09
C ARG A 7 -10.52 19.31 -16.35
N HIS A 8 -9.39 19.98 -16.37
CA HIS A 8 -9.32 21.39 -16.77
C HIS A 8 -7.88 21.72 -17.23
N GLY A 9 -7.76 22.61 -18.23
CA GLY A 9 -6.47 22.97 -18.81
C GLY A 9 -5.74 21.81 -19.53
N ASN A 10 -4.47 22.03 -19.81
CA ASN A 10 -3.56 21.09 -20.45
C ASN A 10 -2.44 20.73 -19.46
N GLY A 11 -2.31 19.47 -19.09
CA GLY A 11 -1.32 18.99 -18.15
C GLY A 11 -1.33 17.47 -18.06
N PRO A 12 -0.57 16.88 -17.14
CA PRO A 12 -0.50 15.44 -17.01
C PRO A 12 -1.83 14.81 -16.55
N THR A 13 -1.95 13.52 -16.81
CA THR A 13 -3.05 12.69 -16.35
C THR A 13 -2.58 11.84 -15.16
N VAL A 14 -3.19 12.05 -13.99
CA VAL A 14 -2.86 11.30 -12.77
C VAL A 14 -4.03 10.41 -12.37
N LEU A 15 -3.73 9.14 -12.09
CA LEU A 15 -4.69 8.19 -11.51
C LEU A 15 -4.50 8.16 -9.99
N LEU A 16 -5.59 8.40 -9.27
CA LEU A 16 -5.72 8.10 -7.85
C LEU A 16 -6.56 6.85 -7.69
N SER A 17 -6.00 5.78 -7.13
CA SER A 17 -6.70 4.51 -6.91
C SER A 17 -6.64 4.07 -5.45
N SER A 18 -7.75 3.51 -4.96
CA SER A 18 -7.88 2.89 -3.64
C SER A 18 -9.01 1.87 -3.65
N GLY A 19 -9.09 1.05 -2.59
CA GLY A 19 -10.12 0.02 -2.51
C GLY A 19 -9.90 -1.15 -3.46
N ILE A 20 -8.66 -1.45 -3.82
CA ILE A 20 -8.25 -2.72 -4.42
C ILE A 20 -8.59 -3.86 -3.45
N HIS A 21 -8.34 -3.65 -2.16
CA HIS A 21 -8.88 -4.45 -1.07
C HIS A 21 -9.95 -3.65 -0.34
N GLY A 22 -11.09 -4.27 -0.05
CA GLY A 22 -12.26 -3.56 0.47
C GLY A 22 -12.17 -3.16 1.93
N ASP A 23 -11.31 -3.80 2.71
CA ASP A 23 -11.06 -3.58 4.13
C ASP A 23 -9.91 -2.60 4.42
N GLU A 24 -9.46 -1.83 3.42
CA GLU A 24 -8.41 -0.81 3.50
C GLU A 24 -9.04 0.58 3.31
N TYR A 25 -9.29 1.31 4.39
CA TYR A 25 -10.25 2.42 4.40
C TYR A 25 -9.66 3.82 4.22
N GLU A 26 -8.40 4.07 4.64
CA GLU A 26 -7.80 5.41 4.65
C GLU A 26 -7.79 6.06 3.26
N GLY A 27 -7.35 5.30 2.25
CA GLY A 27 -7.31 5.77 0.87
C GLY A 27 -8.70 6.03 0.29
N GLN A 28 -9.66 5.15 0.58
CA GLN A 28 -11.06 5.30 0.15
C GLN A 28 -11.66 6.61 0.69
N LEU A 29 -11.46 6.88 1.98
CA LEU A 29 -11.99 8.06 2.65
C LEU A 29 -11.26 9.34 2.19
N ALA A 30 -9.93 9.31 2.10
CA ALA A 30 -9.13 10.45 1.63
C ALA A 30 -9.54 10.89 0.21
N MET A 31 -9.73 9.94 -0.71
CA MET A 31 -10.16 10.23 -2.08
C MET A 31 -11.61 10.74 -2.15
N THR A 32 -12.50 10.21 -1.30
CA THR A 32 -13.88 10.69 -1.22
C THR A 32 -13.93 12.14 -0.74
N LYS A 33 -13.16 12.48 0.29
CA LYS A 33 -13.03 13.86 0.79
C LYS A 33 -12.36 14.78 -0.24
N PHE A 34 -11.30 14.28 -0.91
CA PHE A 34 -10.66 15.03 -1.99
C PHE A 34 -11.66 15.45 -3.06
N LEU A 35 -12.52 14.53 -3.52
CA LEU A 35 -13.56 14.83 -4.51
C LEU A 35 -14.62 15.81 -4.01
N ALA A 36 -14.97 15.76 -2.71
CA ALA A 36 -15.95 16.67 -2.12
C ALA A 36 -15.41 18.10 -1.96
N GLU A 37 -14.10 18.27 -1.83
CA GLU A 37 -13.43 19.52 -1.50
C GLU A 37 -12.71 20.18 -2.70
N THR A 38 -12.57 19.47 -3.84
CA THR A 38 -11.79 19.94 -4.99
C THR A 38 -12.70 20.28 -6.16
N SER A 39 -12.60 21.53 -6.63
CA SER A 39 -13.29 21.95 -7.86
C SER A 39 -12.44 21.68 -9.10
N THR A 40 -13.07 21.59 -10.27
CA THR A 40 -12.39 21.36 -11.55
C THR A 40 -11.48 22.53 -11.94
N GLU A 41 -11.78 23.75 -11.50
CA GLU A 41 -10.98 24.95 -11.78
C GLU A 41 -9.58 24.91 -11.09
N GLN A 42 -9.46 24.12 -10.03
CA GLN A 42 -8.18 23.90 -9.33
C GLN A 42 -7.28 22.88 -10.07
N VAL A 43 -7.77 22.23 -11.12
CA VAL A 43 -7.04 21.20 -11.85
C VAL A 43 -6.33 21.81 -13.06
N GLN A 44 -5.09 21.37 -13.31
CA GLN A 44 -4.32 21.67 -14.53
C GLN A 44 -3.93 20.33 -15.17
N GLY A 45 -4.77 19.80 -16.07
CA GLY A 45 -4.64 18.46 -16.66
C GLY A 45 -5.83 17.56 -16.35
N THR A 46 -5.58 16.34 -15.96
CA THR A 46 -6.64 15.35 -15.68
C THR A 46 -6.32 14.56 -14.40
N ILE A 47 -7.30 14.49 -13.49
CA ILE A 47 -7.25 13.60 -12.34
C ILE A 47 -8.35 12.56 -12.49
N ILE A 48 -7.97 11.29 -12.57
CA ILE A 48 -8.90 10.15 -12.57
C ILE A 48 -8.92 9.59 -11.15
N VAL A 49 -10.07 9.56 -10.51
CA VAL A 49 -10.22 9.13 -9.11
C VAL A 49 -11.08 7.88 -9.03
N MET A 50 -10.55 6.82 -8.45
CA MET A 50 -11.19 5.53 -8.24
C MET A 50 -11.12 5.16 -6.75
N PRO A 51 -12.02 5.66 -5.89
CA PRO A 51 -11.95 5.42 -4.44
C PRO A 51 -12.35 4.00 -4.03
N ALA A 52 -12.97 3.24 -4.94
CA ALA A 52 -13.49 1.90 -4.71
C ALA A 52 -13.26 1.03 -5.97
N VAL A 53 -11.99 0.75 -6.28
CA VAL A 53 -11.61 0.01 -7.50
C VAL A 53 -12.29 -1.36 -7.54
N ASN A 54 -12.20 -2.12 -6.45
CA ASN A 54 -12.93 -3.37 -6.26
C ASN A 54 -14.24 -3.11 -5.49
N ALA A 55 -15.20 -2.49 -6.17
CA ALA A 55 -16.46 -2.06 -5.53
C ALA A 55 -17.20 -3.17 -4.77
N PRO A 56 -17.24 -4.46 -5.24
CA PRO A 56 -17.85 -5.54 -4.47
C PRO A 56 -17.14 -5.80 -3.14
N ALA A 57 -15.81 -5.79 -3.13
CA ALA A 57 -15.00 -5.95 -1.91
C ALA A 57 -15.19 -4.77 -0.96
N VAL A 58 -15.15 -3.53 -1.49
CA VAL A 58 -15.36 -2.30 -0.71
C VAL A 58 -16.73 -2.28 -0.05
N LYS A 59 -17.79 -2.63 -0.80
CA LYS A 59 -19.15 -2.68 -0.26
C LYS A 59 -19.30 -3.68 0.89
N SER A 60 -18.50 -4.73 0.88
CA SER A 60 -18.56 -5.80 1.88
C SER A 60 -17.51 -5.62 2.99
N GLY A 61 -16.59 -4.66 2.88
CA GLY A 61 -15.51 -4.43 3.84
C GLY A 61 -14.57 -5.62 3.99
N ILE A 62 -14.29 -6.34 2.91
CA ILE A 62 -13.40 -7.51 2.90
C ILE A 62 -12.34 -7.41 1.82
N ARG A 63 -11.25 -8.16 1.99
CA ARG A 63 -10.08 -8.10 1.12
C ARG A 63 -10.37 -8.55 -0.32
N LEU A 64 -11.17 -9.60 -0.50
CA LEU A 64 -11.41 -10.27 -1.79
C LEU A 64 -12.72 -9.80 -2.42
N SER A 65 -12.81 -9.88 -3.74
CA SER A 65 -14.07 -9.66 -4.46
C SER A 65 -15.14 -10.68 -4.01
N THR A 66 -16.36 -10.21 -3.74
CA THR A 66 -17.48 -11.10 -3.40
C THR A 66 -18.08 -11.81 -4.62
N LEU A 67 -17.68 -11.45 -5.83
CA LEU A 67 -18.20 -12.03 -7.07
C LEU A 67 -17.51 -13.35 -7.44
N ASP A 68 -16.21 -13.46 -7.14
CA ASP A 68 -15.37 -14.57 -7.59
C ASP A 68 -14.30 -14.98 -6.56
N HIS A 69 -14.30 -14.37 -5.37
CA HIS A 69 -13.37 -14.60 -4.27
C HIS A 69 -11.88 -14.42 -4.64
N GLN A 70 -11.61 -13.64 -5.70
CA GLN A 70 -10.24 -13.37 -6.12
C GLN A 70 -9.68 -12.09 -5.50
N ASN A 71 -8.33 -12.05 -5.41
CA ASN A 71 -7.58 -10.88 -5.00
C ASN A 71 -7.17 -10.07 -6.24
N LEU A 72 -7.77 -8.89 -6.42
CA LEU A 72 -7.45 -8.03 -7.56
C LEU A 72 -5.96 -7.73 -7.66
N ASN A 73 -5.29 -7.51 -6.52
CA ASN A 73 -3.84 -7.24 -6.49
C ASN A 73 -2.96 -8.50 -6.69
N ARG A 74 -3.56 -9.60 -7.17
CA ARG A 74 -2.91 -10.85 -7.62
C ARG A 74 -3.43 -11.30 -8.98
N SER A 75 -4.26 -10.48 -9.63
CA SER A 75 -4.97 -10.85 -10.87
C SER A 75 -4.44 -10.18 -12.12
N PHE A 76 -3.50 -9.22 -12.01
CA PHE A 76 -2.87 -8.58 -13.17
C PHE A 76 -1.95 -9.57 -13.93
N PRO A 77 -1.89 -9.51 -15.27
CA PRO A 77 -2.47 -8.51 -16.19
C PRO A 77 -3.98 -8.69 -16.44
N GLY A 78 -4.61 -9.72 -15.91
CA GLY A 78 -6.00 -10.02 -16.12
C GLY A 78 -6.30 -10.72 -17.46
N ASN A 79 -7.58 -10.96 -17.68
CA ASN A 79 -8.10 -11.58 -18.90
C ASN A 79 -9.47 -10.92 -19.24
N PRO A 80 -9.68 -10.37 -20.46
CA PRO A 80 -10.94 -9.73 -20.82
C PRO A 80 -12.12 -10.69 -20.86
N ASP A 81 -11.88 -11.98 -21.04
CA ASP A 81 -12.89 -13.05 -21.09
C ASP A 81 -12.88 -13.91 -19.81
N GLY A 82 -12.19 -13.46 -18.77
CA GLY A 82 -12.03 -14.17 -17.51
C GLY A 82 -13.11 -13.86 -16.48
N SER A 83 -12.78 -14.10 -15.22
CA SER A 83 -13.64 -13.75 -14.08
C SER A 83 -13.82 -12.24 -13.94
N PRO A 84 -14.82 -11.74 -13.19
CA PRO A 84 -15.02 -10.30 -12.99
C PRO A 84 -13.77 -9.57 -12.48
N THR A 85 -12.99 -10.19 -11.59
CA THR A 85 -11.73 -9.63 -11.08
C THR A 85 -10.65 -9.59 -12.16
N GLU A 86 -10.53 -10.63 -13.00
CA GLU A 86 -9.57 -10.64 -14.11
C GLU A 86 -9.95 -9.64 -15.20
N MET A 87 -11.24 -9.48 -15.51
CA MET A 87 -11.74 -8.46 -16.45
C MET A 87 -11.40 -7.06 -15.93
N LEU A 88 -11.55 -6.82 -14.64
CA LEU A 88 -11.20 -5.54 -14.00
C LEU A 88 -9.70 -5.27 -14.07
N ALA A 89 -8.87 -6.25 -13.73
CA ALA A 89 -7.41 -6.15 -13.84
C ALA A 89 -6.97 -5.82 -15.27
N HIS A 90 -7.55 -6.52 -16.26
CA HIS A 90 -7.30 -6.27 -17.68
C HIS A 90 -7.68 -4.83 -18.09
N TYR A 91 -8.87 -4.36 -17.67
CA TYR A 91 -9.30 -2.99 -17.96
C TYR A 91 -8.32 -1.95 -17.39
N ILE A 92 -7.89 -2.15 -16.15
CA ILE A 92 -6.93 -1.23 -15.51
C ILE A 92 -5.61 -1.24 -16.28
N GLU A 93 -5.00 -2.40 -16.51
CA GLU A 93 -3.67 -2.48 -17.11
C GLU A 93 -3.65 -2.03 -18.58
N TYR A 94 -4.58 -2.49 -19.40
CA TYR A 94 -4.52 -2.26 -20.85
C TYR A 94 -5.29 -1.02 -21.32
N ILE A 95 -6.27 -0.57 -20.55
CA ILE A 95 -7.10 0.56 -20.98
C ILE A 95 -6.79 1.82 -20.16
N LEU A 96 -6.66 1.70 -18.84
CA LEU A 96 -6.55 2.87 -17.96
C LEU A 96 -5.10 3.33 -17.77
N LEU A 97 -4.20 2.44 -17.33
CA LEU A 97 -2.80 2.80 -17.05
C LEU A 97 -2.07 3.43 -18.23
N PRO A 98 -2.22 2.97 -19.50
CA PRO A 98 -1.55 3.60 -20.63
C PRO A 98 -1.92 5.09 -20.83
N ARG A 99 -3.09 5.52 -20.35
CA ARG A 99 -3.58 6.89 -20.44
C ARG A 99 -3.10 7.80 -19.34
N CYS A 100 -2.44 7.26 -18.33
CA CYS A 100 -1.95 8.00 -17.17
C CYS A 100 -0.47 8.31 -17.34
N ASP A 101 -0.04 9.46 -16.80
CA ASP A 101 1.36 9.86 -16.71
C ASP A 101 1.94 9.50 -15.34
N PHE A 102 1.11 9.43 -14.29
CA PHE A 102 1.48 9.05 -12.93
C PHE A 102 0.34 8.33 -12.22
N ILE A 103 0.67 7.39 -11.31
CA ILE A 103 -0.30 6.64 -10.52
C ILE A 103 0.01 6.77 -9.02
N ILE A 104 -1.02 7.04 -8.23
CA ILE A 104 -1.00 6.99 -6.76
C ILE A 104 -2.01 5.94 -6.33
N ASP A 105 -1.53 4.83 -5.73
CA ASP A 105 -2.36 3.71 -5.30
C ASP A 105 -2.30 3.54 -3.79
N LEU A 106 -3.42 3.80 -3.09
CA LEU A 106 -3.45 3.85 -1.64
C LEU A 106 -3.98 2.56 -1.04
N HIS A 107 -3.16 1.96 -0.19
CA HIS A 107 -3.40 0.76 0.58
C HIS A 107 -3.26 0.99 2.09
N SER A 108 -3.66 -0.03 2.85
CA SER A 108 -3.48 -0.18 4.29
C SER A 108 -3.32 -1.67 4.63
N GLY A 109 -3.07 -2.00 5.90
CA GLY A 109 -2.88 -3.38 6.34
C GLY A 109 -4.15 -4.26 6.34
N GLY A 110 -5.28 -3.73 5.90
CA GLY A 110 -6.58 -4.42 5.94
C GLY A 110 -7.00 -4.82 7.35
N SER A 111 -7.72 -5.93 7.47
CA SER A 111 -8.26 -6.38 8.75
C SER A 111 -7.25 -7.15 9.62
N SER A 112 -6.16 -7.66 9.06
CA SER A 112 -5.24 -8.56 9.75
C SER A 112 -3.90 -7.96 10.14
N LEU A 113 -3.47 -6.89 9.47
CA LEU A 113 -2.18 -6.25 9.69
C LEU A 113 -2.35 -4.77 10.02
N LEU A 114 -1.41 -4.24 10.77
CA LEU A 114 -1.27 -2.81 11.07
C LEU A 114 0.12 -2.36 10.62
N HIS A 115 0.17 -1.35 9.76
CA HIS A 115 1.41 -0.76 9.24
C HIS A 115 1.73 0.58 9.88
N SER A 116 3.00 0.85 10.10
CA SER A 116 3.48 2.22 10.20
C SER A 116 3.19 2.93 8.87
N PRO A 117 2.59 4.14 8.88
CA PRO A 117 2.29 4.83 7.63
C PRO A 117 3.54 5.03 6.79
N CYS A 118 3.52 4.52 5.56
CA CYS A 118 4.62 4.60 4.62
C CYS A 118 4.13 4.70 3.18
N THR A 119 4.97 5.27 2.32
CA THR A 119 4.88 5.07 0.87
C THR A 119 5.68 3.84 0.45
N LEU A 120 5.39 3.34 -0.74
CA LEU A 120 6.15 2.29 -1.40
C LEU A 120 6.52 2.74 -2.80
N MET A 121 7.76 2.47 -3.21
CA MET A 121 8.19 2.63 -4.58
C MET A 121 9.03 1.44 -5.03
N ARG A 122 9.08 1.19 -6.35
CA ARG A 122 10.01 0.24 -6.95
C ARG A 122 11.22 0.96 -7.51
N LEU A 123 12.41 0.42 -7.22
CA LEU A 123 13.60 0.81 -7.94
C LEU A 123 13.47 0.39 -9.41
N THR A 124 13.72 1.32 -10.29
CA THR A 124 13.80 1.08 -11.74
C THR A 124 15.21 1.39 -12.23
N PRO A 125 15.73 0.67 -13.23
CA PRO A 125 17.01 1.02 -13.86
C PRO A 125 16.94 2.32 -14.68
N ASP A 126 15.75 2.80 -15.03
CA ASP A 126 15.53 4.10 -15.66
C ASP A 126 15.71 5.21 -14.62
N LEU A 127 16.86 5.92 -14.69
CA LEU A 127 17.20 6.95 -13.72
C LEU A 127 16.21 8.13 -13.73
N GLY A 128 15.72 8.54 -14.91
CA GLY A 128 14.72 9.61 -14.99
C GLY A 128 13.42 9.27 -14.28
N ARG A 129 12.94 8.05 -14.45
CA ARG A 129 11.74 7.54 -13.74
C ARG A 129 12.00 7.38 -12.25
N ARG A 130 13.22 6.97 -11.86
CA ARG A 130 13.62 6.86 -10.46
C ARG A 130 13.57 8.21 -9.77
N ASP A 131 14.11 9.28 -10.37
CA ASP A 131 14.09 10.64 -9.81
C ASP A 131 12.65 11.11 -9.62
N VAL A 132 11.78 10.90 -10.63
CA VAL A 132 10.34 11.21 -10.54
C VAL A 132 9.66 10.48 -9.36
N LEU A 133 9.99 9.21 -9.13
CA LEU A 133 9.43 8.44 -8.02
C LEU A 133 9.93 8.95 -6.66
N VAL A 134 11.23 9.24 -6.54
CA VAL A 134 11.84 9.77 -5.30
C VAL A 134 11.23 11.13 -4.94
N ASP A 135 11.08 12.02 -5.92
CA ASP A 135 10.50 13.33 -5.69
C ASP A 135 9.00 13.24 -5.33
N ALA A 136 8.26 12.35 -5.98
CA ALA A 136 6.86 12.09 -5.62
C ALA A 136 6.69 11.52 -4.21
N VAL A 137 7.56 10.59 -3.78
CA VAL A 137 7.59 10.05 -2.41
C VAL A 137 7.88 11.14 -1.38
N ARG A 138 8.84 12.02 -1.67
CA ARG A 138 9.15 13.19 -0.82
C ARG A 138 7.97 14.15 -0.76
N ALA A 139 7.36 14.43 -1.91
CA ALA A 139 6.16 15.26 -1.97
C ALA A 139 5.00 14.65 -1.17
N PHE A 140 4.74 13.35 -1.27
CA PHE A 140 3.70 12.68 -0.49
C PHE A 140 3.92 12.85 1.02
N GLY A 141 5.17 12.76 1.49
CA GLY A 141 5.54 13.12 2.85
C GLY A 141 5.09 12.12 3.93
N ALA A 142 4.95 10.84 3.60
CA ALA A 142 4.85 9.81 4.64
C ALA A 142 6.20 9.67 5.37
N PRO A 143 6.22 9.31 6.68
CA PRO A 143 7.45 9.27 7.47
C PRO A 143 8.46 8.22 6.97
N LEU A 144 7.98 7.17 6.31
CA LEU A 144 8.78 6.09 5.75
C LEU A 144 8.47 5.92 4.27
N CYS A 145 9.47 5.51 3.49
CA CYS A 145 9.26 4.94 2.16
C CYS A 145 9.91 3.56 2.09
N LEU A 146 9.10 2.55 1.83
CA LEU A 146 9.54 1.19 1.59
C LEU A 146 9.97 1.06 0.12
N VAL A 147 11.27 0.93 -0.07
CA VAL A 147 11.90 0.75 -1.38
C VAL A 147 11.97 -0.74 -1.70
N LYS A 148 11.32 -1.14 -2.79
CA LYS A 148 11.35 -2.53 -3.26
C LYS A 148 12.30 -2.65 -4.44
N ALA A 149 13.07 -3.74 -4.48
CA ALA A 149 13.87 -4.07 -5.66
C ALA A 149 12.96 -4.24 -6.88
N GLY A 150 13.31 -3.59 -8.00
CA GLY A 150 12.57 -3.64 -9.26
C GLY A 150 12.91 -4.87 -10.12
N GLN A 151 13.32 -5.98 -9.51
CA GLN A 151 13.68 -7.21 -10.25
C GLN A 151 12.48 -8.16 -10.33
N PRO A 152 12.35 -8.93 -11.44
CA PRO A 152 11.47 -10.10 -11.46
C PRO A 152 11.84 -11.04 -10.30
N ASN A 153 10.86 -11.76 -9.75
CA ASN A 153 11.15 -12.84 -8.81
C ASN A 153 12.04 -13.90 -9.48
N GLU A 154 12.56 -14.86 -8.70
CA GLU A 154 13.45 -15.93 -9.18
C GLU A 154 12.87 -16.73 -10.36
N GLU A 155 11.55 -16.73 -10.54
CA GLU A 155 10.84 -17.37 -11.65
C GLU A 155 10.69 -16.46 -12.89
N GLY A 156 11.23 -15.23 -12.86
CA GLY A 156 11.08 -14.24 -13.93
C GLY A 156 9.67 -13.68 -14.07
N LEU A 157 8.78 -13.99 -13.14
CA LEU A 157 7.41 -13.49 -13.12
C LEU A 157 7.38 -12.08 -12.53
N LEU A 158 6.88 -11.14 -13.31
CA LEU A 158 6.57 -9.81 -12.80
C LEU A 158 5.46 -9.90 -11.74
N ASP A 159 5.51 -8.98 -10.76
CA ASP A 159 4.47 -8.84 -9.74
C ASP A 159 3.08 -8.77 -10.40
N ARG A 160 2.15 -9.59 -9.90
CA ARG A 160 0.76 -9.67 -10.36
C ARG A 160 -0.14 -8.62 -9.69
N GLY A 161 0.43 -7.63 -9.04
CA GLY A 161 -0.27 -6.46 -8.50
C GLY A 161 -0.27 -5.27 -9.46
N ILE A 162 -0.96 -4.20 -9.07
CA ILE A 162 -1.03 -2.95 -9.85
C ILE A 162 0.33 -2.30 -10.05
N ALA A 163 1.26 -2.43 -9.09
CA ALA A 163 2.62 -1.93 -9.23
C ALA A 163 3.39 -2.64 -10.36
N GLY A 164 3.22 -3.97 -10.49
CA GLY A 164 3.77 -4.72 -11.62
C GLY A 164 3.11 -4.35 -12.95
N ALA A 165 1.81 -4.09 -12.95
CA ALA A 165 1.09 -3.61 -14.12
C ALA A 165 1.61 -2.24 -14.58
N ALA A 166 1.79 -1.29 -13.65
CA ALA A 166 2.35 0.03 -13.96
C ALA A 166 3.78 -0.08 -14.54
N GLU A 167 4.61 -0.97 -13.99
CA GLU A 167 5.96 -1.22 -14.49
C GLU A 167 5.95 -1.78 -15.92
N ARG A 168 5.10 -2.76 -16.22
CA ARG A 168 4.90 -3.28 -17.60
C ARG A 168 4.43 -2.21 -18.57
N CYS A 169 3.60 -1.27 -18.11
CA CYS A 169 3.16 -0.11 -18.90
C CYS A 169 4.19 1.02 -18.97
N GLY A 170 5.32 0.91 -18.28
CA GLY A 170 6.34 1.96 -18.23
C GLY A 170 5.90 3.22 -17.47
N LYS A 171 4.94 3.09 -16.56
CA LYS A 171 4.34 4.22 -15.82
C LYS A 171 4.89 4.33 -14.39
N PRO A 172 5.25 5.55 -13.92
CA PRO A 172 5.63 5.76 -12.54
C PRO A 172 4.42 5.56 -11.62
N LEU A 173 4.62 4.78 -10.56
CA LEU A 173 3.63 4.51 -9.52
C LEU A 173 4.26 4.59 -8.15
N ILE A 174 3.64 5.35 -7.24
CA ILE A 174 3.84 5.20 -5.81
C ILE A 174 2.60 4.57 -5.19
N SER A 175 2.80 3.69 -4.20
CA SER A 175 1.70 3.22 -3.37
C SER A 175 1.95 3.55 -1.90
N SER A 176 1.03 3.16 -1.03
CA SER A 176 1.14 3.42 0.41
C SER A 176 0.64 2.24 1.24
N GLU A 177 1.05 2.22 2.52
CA GLU A 177 0.39 1.49 3.60
C GLU A 177 0.13 2.49 4.73
N LEU A 178 -1.14 2.73 5.07
CA LEU A 178 -1.56 3.91 5.87
C LEU A 178 -2.08 3.57 7.27
N GLY A 179 -2.05 2.30 7.66
CA GLY A 179 -2.63 1.82 8.92
C GLY A 179 -3.11 0.39 8.79
N GLY A 180 -4.37 0.13 9.12
CA GLY A 180 -4.98 -1.21 9.03
C GLY A 180 -5.76 -1.60 10.29
N GLY A 181 -5.78 -2.91 10.59
CA GLY A 181 -6.53 -3.45 11.72
C GLY A 181 -8.05 -3.40 11.51
N GLY A 182 -8.52 -3.28 10.26
CA GLY A 182 -9.94 -3.16 9.93
C GLY A 182 -10.58 -1.84 10.41
N THR A 183 -9.77 -0.81 10.67
CA THR A 183 -10.22 0.49 11.18
C THR A 183 -9.68 1.63 10.32
N VAL A 184 -10.07 2.85 10.63
CA VAL A 184 -9.48 4.07 10.04
C VAL A 184 -8.47 4.66 11.02
N SER A 185 -7.20 4.70 10.63
CA SER A 185 -6.16 5.41 11.37
C SER A 185 -6.29 6.91 11.12
N THR A 186 -6.50 7.71 12.18
CA THR A 186 -6.56 9.18 12.06
C THR A 186 -5.25 9.75 11.53
N ARG A 187 -4.10 9.18 11.95
CA ARG A 187 -2.77 9.56 11.46
C ARG A 187 -2.59 9.16 9.99
N GLY A 188 -2.95 7.92 9.63
CA GLY A 188 -2.85 7.43 8.25
C GLY A 188 -3.74 8.22 7.29
N LEU A 189 -4.99 8.53 7.70
CA LEU A 189 -5.91 9.35 6.94
C LEU A 189 -5.35 10.77 6.70
N ALA A 190 -4.84 11.42 7.74
CA ALA A 190 -4.25 12.76 7.60
C ALA A 190 -3.03 12.76 6.66
N ILE A 191 -2.20 11.71 6.69
CA ILE A 191 -1.08 11.54 5.75
C ILE A 191 -1.60 11.35 4.32
N ALA A 192 -2.64 10.53 4.12
CA ALA A 192 -3.25 10.31 2.80
C ALA A 192 -3.82 11.61 2.20
N GLU A 193 -4.59 12.36 2.98
CA GLU A 193 -5.23 13.62 2.56
C GLU A 193 -4.19 14.66 2.12
N ARG A 194 -3.14 14.85 2.92
CA ARG A 194 -2.02 15.75 2.57
C ARG A 194 -1.21 15.21 1.41
N GLY A 195 -0.85 13.93 1.46
CA GLY A 195 0.00 13.27 0.48
C GLY A 195 -0.57 13.31 -0.94
N ILE A 196 -1.88 13.05 -1.10
CA ILE A 196 -2.57 13.21 -2.39
C ILE A 196 -2.38 14.64 -2.92
N ARG A 197 -2.73 15.67 -2.12
CA ARG A 197 -2.68 17.07 -2.56
C ARG A 197 -1.26 17.55 -2.87
N ARG A 198 -0.30 17.21 -2.01
CA ARG A 198 1.12 17.51 -2.19
C ARG A 198 1.68 16.92 -3.48
N THR A 199 1.41 15.62 -3.70
CA THR A 199 1.90 14.93 -4.90
C THR A 199 1.26 15.51 -6.16
N LEU A 200 -0.05 15.78 -6.15
CA LEU A 200 -0.74 16.42 -7.28
C LEU A 200 -0.21 17.84 -7.56
N ALA A 201 0.07 18.63 -6.51
CA ALA A 201 0.68 19.95 -6.66
C ALA A 201 2.12 19.85 -7.20
N HIS A 202 2.92 18.93 -6.68
CA HIS A 202 4.28 18.65 -7.17
C HIS A 202 4.30 18.27 -8.66
N LEU A 203 3.33 17.45 -9.09
CA LEU A 203 3.17 17.06 -10.50
C LEU A 203 2.56 18.18 -11.38
N GLY A 204 2.24 19.33 -10.81
CA GLY A 204 1.63 20.45 -11.52
C GLY A 204 0.18 20.23 -11.94
N VAL A 205 -0.53 19.28 -11.32
CA VAL A 205 -1.93 18.94 -11.64
C VAL A 205 -2.91 19.66 -10.73
N LEU A 206 -2.52 20.01 -9.51
CA LEU A 206 -3.33 20.80 -8.58
C LEU A 206 -2.69 22.19 -8.40
N THR A 207 -3.43 23.28 -8.72
CA THR A 207 -2.87 24.63 -8.85
C THR A 207 -2.91 25.45 -7.56
N GLU A 208 -3.87 25.21 -6.67
CA GLU A 208 -4.10 26.01 -5.47
C GLU A 208 -3.91 25.19 -4.19
N TYR A 209 -2.69 24.70 -3.98
CA TYR A 209 -2.35 24.01 -2.75
C TYR A 209 -1.15 24.68 -2.08
N ASN A 210 -1.40 25.35 -0.96
CA ASN A 210 -0.35 25.92 -0.11
C ASN A 210 -0.14 24.98 1.08
N ASP A 211 0.97 24.30 1.08
CA ASP A 211 1.38 23.47 2.21
C ASP A 211 2.02 24.34 3.30
N THR A 212 1.46 24.28 4.49
CA THR A 212 1.98 25.02 5.67
C THR A 212 2.73 24.12 6.64
N ASP A 213 2.88 22.83 6.31
CA ASP A 213 3.47 21.84 7.20
C ASP A 213 4.93 21.55 6.82
N ASP A 214 5.85 21.74 7.78
CA ASP A 214 7.26 21.34 7.67
C ASP A 214 7.35 19.79 7.66
N SER A 215 7.36 19.20 6.46
CA SER A 215 7.50 17.77 6.33
C SER A 215 8.88 17.31 6.84
N GLN A 216 8.87 16.38 7.77
CA GLN A 216 10.10 15.69 8.17
C GLN A 216 10.69 14.93 6.97
N PRO A 217 12.01 14.79 6.90
CA PRO A 217 12.66 14.00 5.86
C PRO A 217 12.08 12.58 5.83
N VAL A 218 11.74 12.09 4.64
CA VAL A 218 11.27 10.71 4.46
C VAL A 218 12.43 9.77 4.67
N ARG A 219 12.30 8.83 5.62
CA ARG A 219 13.27 7.78 5.86
C ARG A 219 13.07 6.67 4.83
N LEU A 220 14.11 6.39 4.05
CA LEU A 220 14.08 5.31 3.05
C LEU A 220 14.49 4.01 3.71
N VAL A 221 13.66 2.98 3.57
CA VAL A 221 13.89 1.65 4.12
C VAL A 221 13.63 0.59 3.06
N GLU A 222 14.28 -0.55 3.18
CA GLU A 222 14.04 -1.70 2.32
C GLU A 222 13.46 -2.88 3.11
N LEU A 223 12.68 -3.68 2.41
CA LEU A 223 12.22 -4.99 2.85
C LEU A 223 13.15 -6.03 2.21
N GLY A 224 13.92 -6.71 3.04
CA GLY A 224 14.83 -7.76 2.58
C GLY A 224 14.10 -9.07 2.24
N GLY A 225 14.82 -10.20 2.39
CA GLY A 225 14.30 -11.53 2.13
C GLY A 225 13.34 -12.05 3.20
N ASP A 226 13.10 -13.36 3.18
CA ASP A 226 12.16 -14.04 4.08
C ASP A 226 12.51 -13.92 5.57
N ASP A 227 13.74 -13.60 5.89
CA ASP A 227 14.23 -13.38 7.26
C ASP A 227 13.75 -12.04 7.87
N TYR A 228 13.22 -11.11 7.06
CA TYR A 228 12.57 -9.89 7.53
C TYR A 228 11.13 -10.11 8.03
N PHE A 229 10.60 -11.31 7.82
CA PHE A 229 9.25 -11.66 8.25
C PHE A 229 9.28 -12.60 9.45
N VAL A 230 8.31 -12.43 10.35
CA VAL A 230 8.02 -13.38 11.41
C VAL A 230 6.65 -13.97 11.13
N PHE A 231 6.59 -15.29 10.97
CA PHE A 231 5.34 -16.03 10.78
C PHE A 231 5.03 -16.88 11.99
N ALA A 232 3.75 -17.08 12.27
CA ALA A 232 3.28 -17.99 13.30
C ALA A 232 3.60 -19.45 12.95
N SER A 233 4.24 -20.17 13.84
CA SER A 233 4.50 -21.61 13.69
C SER A 233 3.43 -22.50 14.33
N ALA A 234 2.38 -21.90 14.92
CA ALA A 234 1.26 -22.61 15.56
C ALA A 234 -0.03 -21.78 15.48
N ASP A 235 -1.15 -22.47 15.63
CA ASP A 235 -2.45 -21.83 15.90
C ASP A 235 -2.52 -21.43 17.37
N GLY A 236 -3.23 -20.31 17.68
CA GLY A 236 -3.41 -19.89 19.07
C GLY A 236 -3.78 -18.42 19.25
N VAL A 237 -3.54 -17.93 20.46
CA VAL A 237 -3.69 -16.52 20.80
C VAL A 237 -2.31 -15.83 20.74
N TYR A 238 -2.20 -14.87 19.88
CA TYR A 238 -1.00 -14.07 19.64
C TYR A 238 -0.84 -12.99 20.73
N GLU A 239 0.29 -13.02 21.43
CA GLU A 239 0.74 -11.99 22.33
C GLU A 239 1.95 -11.28 21.69
N PRO A 240 1.81 -10.02 21.24
CA PRO A 240 2.94 -9.24 20.72
C PRO A 240 3.92 -8.91 21.86
N LEU A 241 5.22 -8.94 21.55
CA LEU A 241 6.28 -8.52 22.47
C LEU A 241 6.98 -7.24 21.99
N LYS A 242 6.58 -6.73 20.84
CA LYS A 242 7.11 -5.53 20.21
C LYS A 242 6.00 -4.73 19.56
N GLU A 243 6.20 -3.42 19.47
CA GLU A 243 5.29 -2.46 18.87
C GLU A 243 5.82 -1.91 17.54
N LEU A 244 4.96 -1.28 16.75
CA LEU A 244 5.37 -0.57 15.53
C LEU A 244 6.38 0.53 15.89
N GLY A 245 7.49 0.56 15.16
CA GLY A 245 8.57 1.52 15.37
C GLY A 245 9.67 1.04 16.30
N ASP A 246 9.55 -0.12 16.95
CA ASP A 246 10.63 -0.70 17.72
C ASP A 246 11.79 -1.13 16.81
N VAL A 247 13.01 -0.93 17.29
CA VAL A 247 14.23 -1.50 16.71
C VAL A 247 14.53 -2.80 17.43
N VAL A 248 14.72 -3.87 16.68
CA VAL A 248 14.88 -5.22 17.19
C VAL A 248 16.16 -5.87 16.69
N ALA A 249 16.67 -6.85 17.44
CA ALA A 249 17.83 -7.65 17.06
C ALA A 249 17.43 -9.08 16.67
N LYS A 250 18.20 -9.67 15.76
CA LYS A 250 18.11 -11.09 15.41
C LYS A 250 18.15 -11.98 16.65
N GLY A 251 17.22 -12.93 16.74
CA GLY A 251 17.08 -13.85 17.87
C GLY A 251 16.26 -13.32 19.05
N GLU A 252 15.95 -12.01 19.06
CA GLU A 252 15.08 -11.42 20.08
C GLU A 252 13.65 -12.00 19.99
N PRO A 253 12.98 -12.27 21.12
CA PRO A 253 11.59 -12.72 21.12
C PRO A 253 10.67 -11.68 20.45
N ALA A 254 9.90 -12.12 19.46
CA ALA A 254 8.94 -11.30 18.71
C ALA A 254 7.53 -11.43 19.28
N ALA A 255 7.12 -12.67 19.58
CA ALA A 255 5.77 -12.97 20.04
C ALA A 255 5.73 -14.25 20.87
N ARG A 256 4.65 -14.41 21.63
CA ARG A 256 4.23 -15.69 22.20
C ARG A 256 2.90 -16.10 21.61
N ILE A 257 2.75 -17.40 21.31
CA ILE A 257 1.48 -17.99 20.89
C ILE A 257 1.01 -18.91 21.99
N TRP A 258 -0.10 -18.57 22.60
CA TRP A 258 -0.71 -19.30 23.72
C TRP A 258 -1.82 -20.20 23.22
N LEU A 259 -1.97 -21.35 23.89
CA LEU A 259 -3.02 -22.35 23.65
C LEU A 259 -3.99 -22.36 24.84
N PRO A 260 -5.07 -21.55 24.82
CA PRO A 260 -6.00 -21.48 25.98
C PRO A 260 -6.67 -22.81 26.31
N GLU A 261 -6.83 -23.70 25.33
CA GLU A 261 -7.36 -25.05 25.49
C GLU A 261 -6.34 -26.02 26.15
N ALA A 262 -5.09 -25.61 26.27
CA ALA A 262 -4.03 -26.36 26.95
C ALA A 262 -3.23 -25.45 27.90
N PRO A 263 -3.86 -24.89 28.94
CA PRO A 263 -3.30 -23.78 29.73
C PRO A 263 -2.04 -24.13 30.54
N THR A 264 -1.73 -25.42 30.65
CA THR A 264 -0.50 -25.90 31.32
C THR A 264 0.70 -26.05 30.38
N LYS A 265 0.50 -25.91 29.05
CA LYS A 265 1.56 -25.92 28.07
C LYS A 265 2.24 -24.56 28.01
N ALA A 266 3.57 -24.56 27.90
CA ALA A 266 4.31 -23.35 27.61
C ALA A 266 3.92 -22.79 26.23
N PRO A 267 3.92 -21.44 26.05
CA PRO A 267 3.65 -20.83 24.76
C PRO A 267 4.76 -21.14 23.76
N VAL A 268 4.40 -21.13 22.48
CA VAL A 268 5.38 -21.11 21.41
C VAL A 268 5.96 -19.70 21.32
N ILE A 269 7.31 -19.60 21.24
CA ILE A 269 8.01 -18.31 21.16
C ILE A 269 8.52 -18.13 19.74
N GLU A 270 7.96 -17.13 19.04
CA GLU A 270 8.49 -16.68 17.76
C GLU A 270 9.60 -15.65 17.97
N ARG A 271 10.59 -15.65 17.07
CA ARG A 271 11.76 -14.78 17.18
C ARG A 271 12.02 -14.05 15.88
N PHE A 272 12.57 -12.84 15.98
CA PHE A 272 13.09 -12.13 14.85
C PHE A 272 14.26 -12.88 14.22
N ARG A 273 14.29 -12.95 12.89
CA ARG A 273 15.34 -13.64 12.13
C ARG A 273 16.40 -12.67 11.59
N HIS A 274 16.12 -11.35 11.66
CA HIS A 274 16.97 -10.26 11.23
C HIS A 274 16.92 -9.11 12.22
N ASP A 275 17.92 -8.22 12.21
CA ASP A 275 17.88 -6.93 12.89
C ASP A 275 17.01 -5.97 12.07
N GLY A 276 16.30 -5.04 12.68
CA GLY A 276 15.56 -4.05 11.90
C GLY A 276 14.54 -3.24 12.68
N LEU A 277 13.84 -2.40 11.95
CA LEU A 277 12.71 -1.61 12.41
C LEU A 277 11.41 -2.39 12.18
N VAL A 278 10.58 -2.51 13.20
CA VAL A 278 9.22 -3.09 13.06
C VAL A 278 8.34 -2.09 12.31
N ILE A 279 7.96 -2.41 11.08
CA ILE A 279 7.12 -1.56 10.22
C ILE A 279 5.69 -2.07 10.05
N CYS A 280 5.46 -3.34 10.35
CA CYS A 280 4.14 -3.97 10.29
C CYS A 280 4.02 -5.00 11.39
N GLN A 281 2.82 -5.10 11.98
CA GLN A 281 2.49 -6.14 12.95
C GLN A 281 1.08 -6.68 12.73
N ARG A 282 0.83 -7.90 13.20
CA ARG A 282 -0.50 -8.50 13.24
C ARG A 282 -1.42 -7.70 14.15
N SER A 283 -2.64 -7.40 13.70
CA SER A 283 -3.64 -6.64 14.47
C SER A 283 -4.63 -7.51 15.23
N THR A 284 -4.80 -8.78 14.82
CA THR A 284 -5.78 -9.70 15.41
C THR A 284 -5.14 -10.58 16.48
N GLY A 285 -5.84 -10.78 17.60
CA GLY A 285 -5.35 -11.63 18.70
C GLY A 285 -5.31 -13.13 18.34
N ARG A 286 -6.18 -13.61 17.43
CA ARG A 286 -6.10 -14.98 16.94
C ARG A 286 -5.07 -15.08 15.81
N THR A 287 -4.26 -16.14 15.85
CA THR A 287 -3.34 -16.47 14.75
C THR A 287 -3.46 -17.95 14.37
N SER A 288 -3.19 -18.24 13.10
CA SER A 288 -3.06 -19.58 12.56
C SER A 288 -1.63 -19.80 12.05
N HIS A 289 -1.21 -21.05 11.99
CA HIS A 289 0.09 -21.40 11.40
C HIS A 289 0.24 -20.78 10.01
N GLY A 290 1.37 -20.09 9.78
CA GLY A 290 1.64 -19.38 8.53
C GLY A 290 1.16 -17.92 8.48
N ASP A 291 0.37 -17.47 9.46
CA ASP A 291 -0.01 -16.05 9.54
C ASP A 291 1.21 -15.16 9.79
N CYS A 292 1.26 -14.04 9.08
CA CYS A 292 2.29 -13.04 9.31
C CYS A 292 2.05 -12.30 10.63
N LEU A 293 3.10 -12.23 11.47
CA LEU A 293 3.09 -11.53 12.75
C LEU A 293 3.79 -10.18 12.67
N TYR A 294 4.92 -10.11 11.96
CA TYR A 294 5.73 -8.90 11.81
C TYR A 294 6.41 -8.81 10.44
N HIS A 295 6.58 -7.56 9.95
CA HIS A 295 7.56 -7.23 8.93
C HIS A 295 8.60 -6.27 9.52
N LEU A 296 9.86 -6.52 9.21
CA LEU A 296 10.97 -5.63 9.49
C LEU A 296 11.39 -4.85 8.26
N ALA A 297 12.10 -3.76 8.47
CA ALA A 297 12.79 -3.04 7.41
C ALA A 297 14.13 -2.50 7.94
N THR A 298 15.08 -2.26 7.03
CA THR A 298 16.38 -1.64 7.32
C THR A 298 16.58 -0.40 6.46
N ASP A 299 17.41 0.54 6.92
CA ASP A 299 17.72 1.74 6.17
C ASP A 299 18.44 1.42 4.86
N ILE A 300 18.07 2.15 3.80
CA ILE A 300 18.74 2.06 2.50
C ILE A 300 19.09 3.47 2.00
N ASN A 301 20.24 3.55 1.34
CA ASN A 301 20.67 4.74 0.58
C ASN A 301 20.52 4.46 -0.91
N ILE A 302 19.83 5.34 -1.63
CA ILE A 302 19.56 5.22 -3.08
C ILE A 302 20.06 6.45 -3.84
#